data_fa43fa9a9ad454846dd0d966026a36eb
#
_entry.id   fa43fa9a9ad454846dd0d966026a36eb
#
_cell.length_a   1.000
_cell.length_b   1.000
_cell.length_c   1.000
_cell.angle_alpha   90.00
_cell.angle_beta   90.00
_cell.angle_gamma   90.00
#
_symmetry.space_group_name_H-M   'P 1'
#
loop_
_entity.id
_entity.type
_entity.pdbx_description
1 polymer ?
#
loop_
_entity_poly.entity_id
_entity_poly.type
_entity_poly.pdbx_seq_one_letter_code
_entity_poly.pdbx_strand_id
1 'polypeptide(L)'
;FNIPLHSAEFEINFINVFDESSISEVIQELKYENNIKDIKIFLDKKKWIERYEIKRNFFKPSSINIFSRKPIFIWNNNSFVDKEFVIFQKSENSTFDSILSINCPRSLLDDIFYFVQNPIETSENSLVSIDYNSVEGWVFQYEQFQAKLGKNLDNYKFENLSKTMEYLYAKRKNPSIVDLRSNAGVALKYDK
;
A
#
# COMPACT_ATOMS: atom_id res chain seq x y z
N PHE A 1 10.16 16.28 7.07
CA PHE A 1 9.64 17.51 7.69
C PHE A 1 9.87 17.41 9.19
N ASN A 2 10.75 18.26 9.75
CA ASN A 2 10.85 18.47 11.19
C ASN A 2 9.93 19.66 11.50
N ILE A 3 8.80 19.42 12.11
CA ILE A 3 8.03 20.47 12.76
C ILE A 3 8.35 20.37 14.25
N PRO A 4 9.19 21.25 14.83
CA PRO A 4 9.38 21.28 16.27
C PRO A 4 8.12 21.91 16.89
N LEU A 5 7.22 21.08 17.37
CA LEU A 5 6.15 21.54 18.23
C LEU A 5 6.57 21.31 19.67
N HIS A 6 6.70 22.40 20.42
CA HIS A 6 6.94 22.37 21.85
C HIS A 6 5.60 22.12 22.56
N SER A 7 5.36 20.87 22.99
CA SER A 7 4.57 20.68 24.21
C SER A 7 5.44 21.14 25.38
N ALA A 8 4.90 21.53 26.50
CA ALA A 8 5.67 22.12 27.60
C ALA A 8 6.85 21.25 28.10
N GLU A 9 6.91 19.96 27.75
CA GLU A 9 7.95 19.01 28.15
C GLU A 9 8.55 18.17 27.04
N PHE A 10 7.93 18.05 25.83
CA PHE A 10 8.39 17.17 24.76
C PHE A 10 8.50 17.88 23.42
N GLU A 11 9.59 17.64 22.72
CA GLU A 11 9.76 17.93 21.29
C GLU A 11 9.28 16.71 20.48
N ILE A 12 8.26 16.88 19.61
CA ILE A 12 7.68 15.79 18.83
C ILE A 12 8.22 15.86 17.41
N ASN A 13 8.89 14.80 16.99
CA ASN A 13 9.45 14.66 15.64
C ASN A 13 8.76 13.54 14.89
N PHE A 14 8.26 13.83 13.70
CA PHE A 14 7.66 12.85 12.79
C PHE A 14 8.65 12.49 11.69
N ILE A 15 8.89 11.19 11.51
CA ILE A 15 9.87 10.66 10.56
C ILE A 15 9.16 9.78 9.53
N ASN A 16 9.47 9.99 8.25
CA ASN A 16 8.86 9.28 7.13
C ASN A 16 7.33 9.41 7.08
N VAL A 17 6.84 10.62 7.34
CA VAL A 17 5.41 10.88 7.32
C VAL A 17 4.86 10.61 5.94
N PHE A 18 3.85 9.78 5.89
CA PHE A 18 3.15 9.41 4.67
C PHE A 18 1.81 10.15 4.52
N ASP A 19 1.13 10.45 5.64
CA ASP A 19 -0.15 11.15 5.66
C ASP A 19 -0.13 12.25 6.74
N GLU A 20 -0.11 13.51 6.29
CA GLU A 20 -0.03 14.68 7.18
C GLU A 20 -1.27 14.88 8.06
N SER A 21 -2.44 14.39 7.63
CA SER A 21 -3.67 14.56 8.42
C SER A 21 -3.63 13.80 9.74
N SER A 22 -2.96 12.66 9.78
CA SER A 22 -2.77 11.85 10.98
C SER A 22 -1.87 12.51 12.03
N ILE A 23 -1.00 13.45 11.60
CA ILE A 23 -0.11 14.21 12.49
C ILE A 23 -0.89 15.13 13.41
N SER A 24 -1.86 15.85 12.86
CA SER A 24 -2.62 16.87 13.60
C SER A 24 -3.33 16.30 14.83
N GLU A 25 -3.88 15.09 14.71
CA GLU A 25 -4.52 14.39 15.82
C GLU A 25 -3.51 14.07 16.93
N VAL A 26 -2.35 13.52 16.55
CA VAL A 26 -1.29 13.15 17.52
C VAL A 26 -0.74 14.39 18.22
N ILE A 27 -0.53 15.48 17.49
CA ILE A 27 -0.07 16.75 18.07
C ILE A 27 -1.06 17.27 19.11
N GLN A 28 -2.35 17.28 18.79
CA GLN A 28 -3.38 17.80 19.71
C GLN A 28 -3.45 17.00 20.99
N GLU A 29 -3.40 15.69 20.92
CA GLU A 29 -3.44 14.80 22.08
C GLU A 29 -2.18 14.91 22.94
N LEU A 30 -0.99 14.87 22.29
CA LEU A 30 0.28 14.91 23.02
C LEU A 30 0.62 16.29 23.59
N LYS A 31 -0.05 17.36 23.12
CA LYS A 31 0.20 18.73 23.60
C LYS A 31 -0.07 18.90 25.09
N TYR A 32 -1.02 18.16 25.64
CA TYR A 32 -1.46 18.26 27.02
C TYR A 32 -1.07 17.06 27.87
N GLU A 33 -0.45 16.05 27.28
CA GLU A 33 -0.11 14.81 27.98
C GLU A 33 1.35 14.83 28.45
N ASN A 34 1.57 14.68 29.76
CA ASN A 34 2.88 14.68 30.39
C ASN A 34 3.26 13.31 30.95
N ASN A 35 2.32 12.38 31.04
CA ASN A 35 2.54 11.06 31.57
C ASN A 35 3.01 10.10 30.45
N ILE A 36 4.25 9.64 30.54
CA ILE A 36 4.81 8.71 29.55
C ILE A 36 3.99 7.43 29.36
N LYS A 37 3.36 6.92 30.42
CA LYS A 37 2.53 5.72 30.33
C LYS A 37 1.32 5.98 29.44
N ASP A 38 0.67 7.12 29.60
CA ASP A 38 -0.52 7.49 28.83
C ASP A 38 -0.13 7.84 27.38
N ILE A 39 1.00 8.52 27.17
CA ILE A 39 1.60 8.74 25.83
C ILE A 39 1.81 7.42 25.10
N LYS A 40 2.41 6.41 25.74
CA LYS A 40 2.63 5.09 25.13
C LYS A 40 1.31 4.41 24.78
N ILE A 41 0.35 4.38 25.70
CA ILE A 41 -0.98 3.79 25.46
C ILE A 41 -1.69 4.47 24.29
N PHE A 42 -1.56 5.78 24.15
CA PHE A 42 -2.12 6.51 23.02
C PHE A 42 -1.43 6.15 21.70
N LEU A 43 -0.11 6.19 21.65
CA LEU A 43 0.66 5.88 20.44
C LEU A 43 0.48 4.43 19.98
N ASP A 44 0.42 3.48 20.91
CA ASP A 44 0.22 2.05 20.61
C ASP A 44 -1.15 1.76 19.95
N LYS A 45 -2.14 2.62 20.14
CA LYS A 45 -3.45 2.52 19.46
C LYS A 45 -3.44 2.98 18.01
N LYS A 46 -2.43 3.74 17.60
CA LYS A 46 -2.33 4.31 16.24
C LYS A 46 -1.68 3.35 15.27
N LYS A 47 -2.47 2.61 14.51
CA LYS A 47 -1.98 1.58 13.57
C LYS A 47 -1.05 2.11 12.48
N TRP A 48 -1.13 3.40 12.12
CA TRP A 48 -0.25 4.02 11.15
C TRP A 48 1.17 4.29 11.67
N ILE A 49 1.37 4.22 13.02
CA ILE A 49 2.67 4.32 13.64
C ILE A 49 3.35 2.95 13.56
N GLU A 50 4.53 2.89 12.95
CA GLU A 50 5.36 1.68 12.90
C GLU A 50 6.08 1.45 14.22
N ARG A 51 6.70 2.52 14.74
CA ARG A 51 7.41 2.53 16.01
C ARG A 51 7.59 3.96 16.51
N TYR A 52 7.92 4.12 17.77
CA TYR A 52 8.27 5.41 18.35
C TYR A 52 9.41 5.25 19.37
N GLU A 53 10.13 6.36 19.62
CA GLU A 53 11.22 6.45 20.58
C GLU A 53 10.99 7.65 21.50
N ILE A 54 10.98 7.42 22.81
CA ILE A 54 10.84 8.48 23.83
C ILE A 54 12.20 8.63 24.52
N LYS A 55 12.83 9.81 24.39
CA LYS A 55 14.10 10.15 25.02
C LYS A 55 13.88 11.22 26.08
N ARG A 56 14.22 10.90 27.32
CA ARG A 56 14.24 11.87 28.41
C ARG A 56 15.58 12.57 28.47
N ASN A 57 15.55 13.88 28.54
CA ASN A 57 16.73 14.71 28.70
C ASN A 57 16.58 15.53 29.99
N PHE A 58 17.67 15.62 30.78
CA PHE A 58 17.66 16.38 32.03
C PHE A 58 17.89 17.90 31.83
N PHE A 59 18.54 18.29 30.73
CA PHE A 59 18.92 19.67 30.45
C PHE A 59 18.33 20.27 29.18
N LYS A 60 17.53 19.50 28.44
CA LYS A 60 16.84 19.88 27.21
C LYS A 60 15.43 19.33 27.24
N PRO A 61 14.51 19.84 26.43
CA PRO A 61 13.22 19.18 26.25
C PRO A 61 13.39 17.70 25.93
N SER A 62 12.58 16.85 26.55
CA SER A 62 12.51 15.45 26.19
C SER A 62 11.99 15.33 24.75
N SER A 63 12.29 14.27 24.02
CA SER A 63 11.85 14.12 22.64
C SER A 63 11.07 12.84 22.42
N ILE A 64 10.08 12.91 21.52
CA ILE A 64 9.30 11.78 21.02
C ILE A 64 9.52 11.73 19.51
N ASN A 65 10.20 10.69 19.03
CA ASN A 65 10.36 10.45 17.61
C ASN A 65 9.34 9.39 17.17
N ILE A 66 8.46 9.74 16.25
CA ILE A 66 7.39 8.89 15.75
C ILE A 66 7.70 8.52 14.30
N PHE A 67 7.75 7.22 14.00
CA PHE A 67 8.04 6.68 12.69
C PHE A 67 6.75 6.14 12.07
N SER A 68 6.39 6.70 10.92
CA SER A 68 5.18 6.30 10.18
C SER A 68 5.42 5.01 9.38
N ARG A 69 4.39 4.15 9.29
CA ARG A 69 4.36 3.02 8.36
C ARG A 69 4.38 3.53 6.94
N LYS A 70 5.09 2.80 6.07
CA LYS A 70 5.09 3.07 4.63
C LYS A 70 4.14 2.10 3.93
N PRO A 71 3.04 2.56 3.32
CA PRO A 71 2.14 1.69 2.59
C PRO A 71 2.78 1.18 1.30
N ILE A 72 2.40 -0.01 0.88
CA ILE A 72 2.75 -0.60 -0.41
C ILE A 72 1.56 -0.61 -1.37
N PHE A 73 0.32 -0.59 -0.87
CA PHE A 73 -0.88 -0.43 -1.68
C PHE A 73 -2.04 0.19 -0.89
N ILE A 74 -3.05 0.65 -1.63
CA ILE A 74 -4.34 1.11 -1.10
C ILE A 74 -5.35 -0.01 -1.29
N TRP A 75 -6.06 -0.39 -0.22
CA TRP A 75 -7.11 -1.40 -0.25
C TRP A 75 -8.49 -0.76 -0.17
N ASN A 76 -9.36 -1.10 -1.16
CA ASN A 76 -10.75 -0.62 -1.27
C ASN A 76 -10.89 0.91 -1.12
N ASN A 77 -9.91 1.66 -1.58
CA ASN A 77 -9.83 3.13 -1.56
C ASN A 77 -9.82 3.81 -0.18
N ASN A 78 -9.95 3.07 0.91
CA ASN A 78 -10.10 3.64 2.26
C ASN A 78 -9.03 3.20 3.26
N SER A 79 -8.19 2.26 2.92
CA SER A 79 -7.19 1.71 3.82
C SER A 79 -5.84 1.58 3.13
N PHE A 80 -4.78 1.80 3.89
CA PHE A 80 -3.42 1.49 3.50
C PHE A 80 -3.01 0.12 4.03
N VAL A 81 -2.14 -0.57 3.31
CA VAL A 81 -1.52 -1.82 3.73
C VAL A 81 -0.01 -1.70 3.56
N ASP A 82 0.75 -2.03 4.60
CA ASP A 82 2.21 -2.02 4.57
C ASP A 82 2.82 -3.40 4.22
N LYS A 83 4.15 -3.45 4.14
CA LYS A 83 4.91 -4.67 3.85
C LYS A 83 4.76 -5.79 4.89
N GLU A 84 4.29 -5.48 6.10
CA GLU A 84 4.02 -6.43 7.18
C GLU A 84 2.55 -6.85 7.22
N PHE A 85 1.77 -6.46 6.21
CA PHE A 85 0.34 -6.72 6.11
C PHE A 85 -0.50 -6.05 7.21
N VAL A 86 0.01 -4.97 7.77
CA VAL A 86 -0.76 -4.15 8.71
C VAL A 86 -1.68 -3.23 7.91
N ILE A 87 -2.98 -3.29 8.24
CA ILE A 87 -4.00 -2.45 7.63
C ILE A 87 -4.24 -1.25 8.54
N PHE A 88 -4.13 -0.04 7.98
CA PHE A 88 -4.41 1.21 8.68
C PHE A 88 -5.20 2.18 7.81
N GLN A 89 -5.88 3.11 8.47
CA GLN A 89 -6.83 3.99 7.80
C GLN A 89 -6.11 5.00 6.89
N LYS A 90 -6.67 5.21 5.70
CA LYS A 90 -6.32 6.29 4.78
C LYS A 90 -7.16 7.52 5.14
N SER A 91 -6.56 8.70 5.20
CA SER A 91 -7.34 9.93 5.34
C SER A 91 -8.03 10.30 4.02
N GLU A 92 -9.17 10.97 4.13
CA GLU A 92 -9.98 11.37 2.97
C GLU A 92 -9.25 12.34 2.04
N ASN A 93 -8.33 13.15 2.58
CA ASN A 93 -7.63 14.21 1.84
C ASN A 93 -6.28 13.77 1.26
N SER A 94 -5.88 12.52 1.45
CA SER A 94 -4.61 12.03 0.93
C SER A 94 -4.74 11.61 -0.53
N THR A 95 -4.07 12.33 -1.44
CA THR A 95 -3.95 11.97 -2.86
C THR A 95 -2.65 11.21 -3.06
N PHE A 96 -2.76 9.93 -3.47
CA PHE A 96 -1.61 9.08 -3.74
C PHE A 96 -1.78 8.43 -5.11
N ASP A 97 -1.52 9.21 -6.15
CA ASP A 97 -1.72 8.80 -7.54
C ASP A 97 -0.72 7.73 -8.02
N SER A 98 0.31 7.45 -7.22
CA SER A 98 1.41 6.53 -7.60
C SER A 98 1.44 5.21 -6.81
N ILE A 99 0.45 4.95 -5.96
CA ILE A 99 0.40 3.71 -5.19
C ILE A 99 -0.60 2.74 -5.81
N LEU A 100 -0.20 1.47 -5.94
CA LEU A 100 -1.06 0.38 -6.40
C LEU A 100 -2.40 0.38 -5.65
N SER A 101 -3.50 0.33 -6.38
CA SER A 101 -4.85 0.17 -5.81
C SER A 101 -5.32 -1.27 -5.93
N ILE A 102 -5.84 -1.83 -4.84
CA ILE A 102 -6.38 -3.19 -4.80
C ILE A 102 -7.81 -3.17 -4.27
N ASN A 103 -8.75 -3.66 -5.07
CA ASN A 103 -10.15 -3.76 -4.71
C ASN A 103 -10.56 -5.24 -4.64
N CYS A 104 -10.72 -5.76 -3.45
CA CYS A 104 -11.13 -7.15 -3.23
C CYS A 104 -11.76 -7.34 -1.85
N PRO A 105 -12.57 -8.42 -1.66
CA PRO A 105 -13.01 -8.83 -0.34
C PRO A 105 -11.84 -9.13 0.60
N ARG A 106 -12.02 -8.88 1.91
CA ARG A 106 -10.97 -9.13 2.93
C ARG A 106 -10.47 -10.58 2.91
N SER A 107 -11.35 -11.54 2.63
CA SER A 107 -11.02 -12.96 2.57
C SER A 107 -10.06 -13.35 1.44
N LEU A 108 -9.91 -12.49 0.43
CA LEU A 108 -9.02 -12.71 -0.72
C LEU A 108 -7.75 -11.86 -0.68
N LEU A 109 -7.62 -11.00 0.34
CA LEU A 109 -6.49 -10.09 0.42
C LEU A 109 -5.16 -10.83 0.65
N ASP A 110 -5.19 -11.94 1.39
CA ASP A 110 -4.01 -12.77 1.65
C ASP A 110 -3.49 -13.44 0.37
N ASP A 111 -4.39 -13.84 -0.54
CA ASP A 111 -4.03 -14.49 -1.81
C ASP A 111 -3.22 -13.57 -2.72
N ILE A 112 -3.53 -12.27 -2.71
CA ILE A 112 -2.87 -11.29 -3.57
C ILE A 112 -1.62 -10.69 -2.94
N PHE A 113 -1.47 -10.76 -1.62
CA PHE A 113 -0.38 -10.10 -0.90
C PHE A 113 1.01 -10.57 -1.36
N TYR A 114 1.17 -11.88 -1.58
CA TYR A 114 2.42 -12.44 -2.08
C TYR A 114 2.79 -11.85 -3.46
N PHE A 115 1.82 -11.71 -4.36
CA PHE A 115 2.04 -11.14 -5.68
C PHE A 115 2.46 -9.66 -5.60
N VAL A 116 1.84 -8.89 -4.73
CA VAL A 116 2.13 -7.45 -4.58
C VAL A 116 3.56 -7.20 -4.11
N GLN A 117 4.13 -8.11 -3.33
CA GLN A 117 5.54 -8.02 -2.92
C GLN A 117 6.52 -8.33 -4.05
N ASN A 118 6.06 -9.05 -5.08
CA ASN A 118 6.86 -9.45 -6.24
C ASN A 118 6.06 -9.21 -7.53
N PRO A 119 5.74 -7.96 -7.89
CA PRO A 119 4.90 -7.67 -9.04
C PRO A 119 5.59 -8.07 -10.33
N ILE A 120 4.81 -8.58 -11.28
CA ILE A 120 5.28 -8.83 -12.64
C ILE A 120 5.10 -7.54 -13.43
N GLU A 121 6.19 -6.86 -13.69
CA GLU A 121 6.23 -5.59 -14.41
C GLU A 121 7.34 -5.60 -15.46
N THR A 122 7.21 -4.75 -16.47
CA THR A 122 8.27 -4.46 -17.43
C THR A 122 8.57 -2.98 -17.43
N SER A 123 9.66 -2.56 -18.04
CA SER A 123 10.01 -1.14 -18.17
C SER A 123 8.95 -0.30 -18.91
N GLU A 124 8.04 -0.92 -19.65
CA GLU A 124 7.01 -0.27 -20.46
C GLU A 124 5.59 -0.47 -19.90
N ASN A 125 5.41 -1.31 -18.88
CA ASN A 125 4.10 -1.68 -18.35
C ASN A 125 4.14 -1.83 -16.82
N SER A 126 3.78 -0.77 -16.12
CA SER A 126 3.60 -0.79 -14.67
C SER A 126 2.18 -1.23 -14.30
N LEU A 127 2.07 -1.92 -13.17
CA LEU A 127 0.79 -2.34 -12.61
C LEU A 127 0.12 -1.14 -11.91
N VAL A 128 -1.10 -0.81 -12.34
CA VAL A 128 -1.88 0.34 -11.85
C VAL A 128 -2.89 -0.05 -10.79
N SER A 129 -3.68 -1.09 -11.07
CA SER A 129 -4.66 -1.61 -10.11
C SER A 129 -4.87 -3.11 -10.23
N ILE A 130 -5.41 -3.70 -9.17
CA ILE A 130 -5.86 -5.08 -9.09
C ILE A 130 -7.27 -5.09 -8.57
N ASP A 131 -8.19 -5.65 -9.34
CA ASP A 131 -9.59 -5.72 -9.00
C ASP A 131 -10.08 -7.16 -8.98
N TYR A 132 -10.94 -7.50 -8.02
CA TYR A 132 -11.63 -8.77 -7.98
C TYR A 132 -13.13 -8.59 -8.14
N ASN A 133 -13.72 -9.31 -9.05
CA ASN A 133 -15.17 -9.41 -9.15
C ASN A 133 -15.61 -10.89 -9.24
N SER A 134 -16.85 -11.17 -8.83
CA SER A 134 -17.37 -12.54 -8.75
C SER A 134 -17.56 -13.23 -10.10
N VAL A 135 -17.65 -12.46 -11.19
CA VAL A 135 -17.89 -12.95 -12.56
C VAL A 135 -16.58 -13.32 -13.25
N GLU A 136 -15.63 -12.38 -13.30
CA GLU A 136 -14.38 -12.52 -14.03
C GLU A 136 -13.22 -13.04 -13.16
N GLY A 137 -13.36 -12.92 -11.83
CA GLY A 137 -12.27 -13.17 -10.89
C GLY A 137 -11.31 -11.99 -10.80
N TRP A 138 -10.04 -12.25 -10.73
CA TRP A 138 -8.96 -11.28 -10.65
C TRP A 138 -8.67 -10.64 -12.01
N VAL A 139 -8.60 -9.33 -12.00
CA VAL A 139 -8.29 -8.48 -13.16
C VAL A 139 -7.16 -7.54 -12.76
N PHE A 140 -6.05 -7.62 -13.46
CA PHE A 140 -4.88 -6.78 -13.25
C PHE A 140 -4.84 -5.70 -14.33
N GLN A 141 -4.88 -4.45 -13.93
CA GLN A 141 -4.80 -3.32 -14.85
C GLN A 141 -3.36 -2.84 -14.94
N TYR A 142 -2.75 -3.04 -16.07
CA TYR A 142 -1.48 -2.42 -16.46
C TYR A 142 -1.73 -1.12 -17.23
N GLU A 143 -0.69 -0.31 -17.42
CA GLU A 143 -0.82 0.96 -18.16
C GLU A 143 -1.34 0.76 -19.59
N GLN A 144 -0.92 -0.30 -20.27
CA GLN A 144 -1.25 -0.52 -21.69
C GLN A 144 -2.31 -1.60 -21.92
N PHE A 145 -2.54 -2.50 -20.97
CA PHE A 145 -3.49 -3.61 -21.14
C PHE A 145 -4.10 -4.07 -19.82
N GLN A 146 -5.15 -4.86 -19.94
CA GLN A 146 -5.79 -5.54 -18.83
C GLN A 146 -5.50 -7.04 -18.90
N ALA A 147 -5.02 -7.64 -17.79
CA ALA A 147 -4.83 -9.08 -17.67
C ALA A 147 -5.96 -9.71 -16.84
N LYS A 148 -6.67 -10.70 -17.40
CA LYS A 148 -7.74 -11.45 -16.73
C LYS A 148 -7.21 -12.81 -16.29
N LEU A 149 -7.10 -13.03 -14.96
CA LEU A 149 -6.51 -14.25 -14.41
C LEU A 149 -7.55 -15.28 -13.94
N GLY A 150 -8.81 -14.87 -13.75
CA GLY A 150 -9.85 -15.74 -13.21
C GLY A 150 -9.90 -15.77 -11.70
N LYS A 151 -10.68 -16.72 -11.14
CA LYS A 151 -10.99 -16.72 -9.71
C LYS A 151 -9.84 -17.20 -8.81
N ASN A 152 -9.02 -18.09 -9.31
CA ASN A 152 -7.92 -18.68 -8.55
C ASN A 152 -6.59 -18.09 -9.03
N LEU A 153 -5.79 -17.61 -8.08
CA LEU A 153 -4.41 -17.21 -8.32
C LEU A 153 -3.51 -18.38 -7.91
N ASP A 154 -2.78 -18.91 -8.86
CA ASP A 154 -1.77 -19.94 -8.63
C ASP A 154 -0.46 -19.58 -9.33
N ASN A 155 0.61 -20.28 -9.01
CA ASN A 155 1.92 -20.04 -9.60
C ASN A 155 1.91 -20.20 -11.13
N TYR A 156 1.08 -21.11 -11.66
CA TYR A 156 0.95 -21.31 -13.09
C TYR A 156 0.41 -20.06 -13.81
N LYS A 157 -0.58 -19.39 -13.21
CA LYS A 157 -1.14 -18.14 -13.75
C LYS A 157 -0.08 -17.03 -13.78
N PHE A 158 0.70 -16.91 -12.72
CA PHE A 158 1.76 -15.89 -12.64
C PHE A 158 2.90 -16.17 -13.61
N GLU A 159 3.33 -17.43 -13.75
CA GLU A 159 4.33 -17.80 -14.75
C GLU A 159 3.84 -17.54 -16.19
N ASN A 160 2.59 -17.85 -16.48
CA ASN A 160 2.02 -17.57 -17.80
C ASN A 160 1.88 -16.07 -18.06
N LEU A 161 1.51 -15.29 -17.07
CA LEU A 161 1.48 -13.83 -17.19
C LEU A 161 2.89 -13.30 -17.50
N SER A 162 3.91 -13.70 -16.74
CA SER A 162 5.30 -13.30 -16.96
C SER A 162 5.79 -13.66 -18.38
N LYS A 163 5.63 -14.91 -18.78
CA LYS A 163 6.02 -15.39 -20.14
C LYS A 163 5.27 -14.63 -21.23
N THR A 164 4.00 -14.32 -21.00
CA THR A 164 3.19 -13.57 -21.96
C THR A 164 3.68 -12.14 -22.08
N MET A 165 3.98 -11.47 -20.97
CA MET A 165 4.53 -10.10 -20.99
C MET A 165 5.89 -10.05 -21.71
N GLU A 166 6.78 -10.99 -21.43
CA GLU A 166 8.06 -11.12 -22.13
C GLU A 166 7.87 -11.31 -23.64
N TYR A 167 6.92 -12.19 -24.04
CA TYR A 167 6.60 -12.41 -25.46
C TYR A 167 6.04 -11.14 -26.12
N LEU A 168 5.10 -10.45 -25.47
CA LEU A 168 4.50 -9.22 -25.99
C LEU A 168 5.56 -8.13 -26.18
N TYR A 169 6.43 -7.96 -25.19
CA TYR A 169 7.56 -7.04 -25.24
C TYR A 169 8.50 -7.39 -26.41
N ALA A 170 8.97 -8.63 -26.50
CA ALA A 170 9.90 -9.09 -27.55
C ALA A 170 9.31 -8.96 -28.96
N LYS A 171 8.00 -9.11 -29.12
CA LYS A 171 7.29 -9.01 -30.41
C LYS A 171 6.69 -7.62 -30.68
N ARG A 172 6.87 -6.66 -29.79
CA ARG A 172 6.28 -5.30 -29.86
C ARG A 172 4.77 -5.34 -30.13
N LYS A 173 4.07 -6.23 -29.39
CA LYS A 173 2.62 -6.39 -29.50
C LYS A 173 1.94 -5.73 -28.32
N ASN A 174 0.94 -4.90 -28.59
CA ASN A 174 0.17 -4.16 -27.59
C ASN A 174 -1.31 -4.56 -27.64
N PRO A 175 -1.70 -5.73 -27.08
CA PRO A 175 -3.11 -6.07 -26.94
C PRO A 175 -3.76 -5.16 -25.90
N SER A 176 -5.07 -4.93 -26.00
CA SER A 176 -5.85 -4.27 -24.93
C SER A 176 -6.25 -5.24 -23.81
N ILE A 177 -6.39 -6.54 -24.12
CA ILE A 177 -6.70 -7.58 -23.14
C ILE A 177 -5.81 -8.81 -23.34
N VAL A 178 -5.27 -9.30 -22.21
CA VAL A 178 -4.59 -10.59 -22.08
C VAL A 178 -5.45 -11.50 -21.21
N ASP A 179 -6.09 -12.51 -21.80
CA ASP A 179 -7.00 -13.40 -21.05
C ASP A 179 -6.30 -14.72 -20.72
N LEU A 180 -6.02 -14.92 -19.43
CA LEU A 180 -5.35 -16.08 -18.83
C LEU A 180 -6.31 -16.97 -18.03
N ARG A 181 -7.61 -16.79 -18.14
CA ARG A 181 -8.60 -17.55 -17.37
C ARG A 181 -8.59 -19.03 -17.72
N SER A 182 -8.28 -19.36 -18.98
CA SER A 182 -8.17 -20.75 -19.43
C SER A 182 -6.78 -21.32 -19.14
N ASN A 183 -6.71 -22.57 -18.70
CA ASN A 183 -5.46 -23.30 -18.56
C ASN A 183 -4.94 -23.85 -19.93
N ALA A 184 -5.75 -23.79 -20.98
CA ALA A 184 -5.40 -24.29 -22.32
C ALA A 184 -4.54 -23.31 -23.12
N GLY A 185 -4.42 -22.06 -22.68
CA GLY A 185 -3.61 -21.05 -23.38
C GLY A 185 -4.03 -19.62 -23.04
N VAL A 186 -3.39 -18.66 -23.70
CA VAL A 186 -3.61 -17.23 -23.54
C VAL A 186 -4.33 -16.68 -24.75
N ALA A 187 -5.46 -15.96 -24.52
CA ALA A 187 -6.14 -15.23 -25.58
C ALA A 187 -5.76 -13.75 -25.55
N LEU A 188 -5.47 -13.19 -26.71
CA LEU A 188 -5.11 -11.77 -26.87
C LEU A 188 -6.21 -11.06 -27.65
N LYS A 189 -6.67 -9.92 -27.14
CA LYS A 189 -7.57 -9.03 -27.86
C LYS A 189 -6.84 -7.72 -28.18
N TYR A 190 -7.02 -7.26 -29.40
CA TYR A 190 -6.49 -5.97 -29.88
C TYR A 190 -7.69 -5.06 -30.17
N ASP A 191 -7.59 -3.80 -29.79
CA ASP A 191 -8.55 -2.78 -30.19
C ASP A 191 -8.33 -2.47 -31.69
N LYS A 192 -9.42 -2.21 -32.39
CA LYS A 192 -9.40 -1.87 -33.81
C LYS A 192 -9.08 -0.41 -34.03
#